data_0e75b7511098aa6e6e5d276118e80c74
#
_entry.id   0e75b7511098aa6e6e5d276118e80c74
#
_cell.length_a   1.000
_cell.length_b   1.000
_cell.length_c   1.000
_cell.angle_alpha   90.00
_cell.angle_beta   90.00
_cell.angle_gamma   90.00
#
_symmetry.space_group_name_H-M   'P 1'
#
loop_
_entity.id
_entity.type
_entity.pdbx_description
1 polymer ?
#
loop_
_entity_poly.entity_id
_entity_poly.type
_entity_poly.pdbx_seq_one_letter_code
_entity_poly.pdbx_strand_id
1 'polypeptide(L)'
;MSKNIAIIGGGIIGLCSAYYLIKDGHKVTIIDKSSLDSGASYINAGYLCPGHIIPLAAPGIIKQGIRWMFDSSSPLYIEPRINIEFFKWMYAFYKSCTDKHVINSIPGILNLSLLSQDLLQEIKDENNFKFHYEKKGLLMLCKTEKAMLHEEHTVKLAIENGLVAKMINKSEIKQLEPDVEIDSIGGAYFKCDHHSTPGEFMS
;
A
#
# COMPACT_ATOMS: atom_id res chain seq x y z
N MET A 1 23.28 25.72 -4.53
CA MET A 1 24.17 25.31 -5.64
C MET A 1 23.57 24.13 -6.36
N SER A 2 23.44 24.18 -7.69
CA SER A 2 22.99 23.05 -8.50
C SER A 2 24.04 21.92 -8.47
N LYS A 3 23.56 20.69 -8.35
CA LYS A 3 24.41 19.46 -8.38
C LYS A 3 24.02 18.60 -9.57
N ASN A 4 24.93 17.77 -10.06
CA ASN A 4 24.64 16.68 -10.99
C ASN A 4 24.40 15.42 -10.17
N ILE A 5 23.24 14.82 -10.32
CA ILE A 5 22.80 13.66 -9.53
C ILE A 5 22.44 12.52 -10.48
N ALA A 6 23.00 11.34 -10.24
CA ALA A 6 22.61 10.12 -10.95
C ALA A 6 21.70 9.27 -10.03
N ILE A 7 20.55 8.84 -10.54
CA ILE A 7 19.61 7.95 -9.85
C ILE A 7 19.64 6.61 -10.58
N ILE A 8 19.92 5.54 -9.86
CA ILE A 8 19.90 4.18 -10.40
C ILE A 8 18.56 3.55 -10.06
N GLY A 9 17.80 3.26 -11.09
CA GLY A 9 16.43 2.72 -11.02
C GLY A 9 15.36 3.77 -11.36
N GLY A 10 14.62 3.53 -12.44
CA GLY A 10 13.51 4.35 -12.94
C GLY A 10 12.14 3.88 -12.46
N GLY A 11 12.05 3.18 -11.32
CA GLY A 11 10.78 2.92 -10.66
C GLY A 11 10.20 4.17 -10.00
N ILE A 12 9.01 4.06 -9.40
CA ILE A 12 8.29 5.20 -8.80
C ILE A 12 9.15 6.00 -7.82
N ILE A 13 9.97 5.33 -7.01
CA ILE A 13 10.86 6.01 -6.04
C ILE A 13 11.91 6.85 -6.76
N GLY A 14 12.54 6.30 -7.80
CA GLY A 14 13.55 7.01 -8.60
C GLY A 14 12.95 8.19 -9.36
N LEU A 15 11.79 8.01 -9.99
CA LEU A 15 11.10 9.07 -10.75
C LEU A 15 10.60 10.20 -9.83
N CYS A 16 9.96 9.89 -8.72
CA CYS A 16 9.53 10.91 -7.75
C CYS A 16 10.73 11.64 -7.14
N SER A 17 11.82 10.94 -6.82
CA SER A 17 13.05 11.57 -6.34
C SER A 17 13.64 12.51 -7.40
N ALA A 18 13.67 12.10 -8.66
CA ALA A 18 14.13 12.95 -9.77
C ALA A 18 13.28 14.20 -9.93
N TYR A 19 11.95 14.04 -9.86
CA TYR A 19 11.00 15.14 -9.97
C TYR A 19 11.31 16.23 -8.92
N TYR A 20 11.39 15.88 -7.65
CA TYR A 20 11.64 16.86 -6.59
C TYR A 20 13.07 17.42 -6.64
N LEU A 21 14.08 16.63 -6.99
CA LEU A 21 15.44 17.13 -7.17
C LEU A 21 15.57 18.13 -8.34
N ILE A 22 14.82 17.91 -9.42
CA ILE A 22 14.74 18.87 -10.55
C ILE A 22 14.01 20.15 -10.11
N LYS A 23 12.93 20.01 -9.35
CA LYS A 23 12.18 21.15 -8.77
C LYS A 23 13.08 22.00 -7.85
N ASP A 24 14.02 21.37 -7.13
CA ASP A 24 15.04 22.02 -6.32
C ASP A 24 16.23 22.61 -7.13
N GLY A 25 16.18 22.54 -8.46
CA GLY A 25 17.19 23.13 -9.35
C GLY A 25 18.43 22.27 -9.58
N HIS A 26 18.34 20.97 -9.33
CA HIS A 26 19.43 20.02 -9.61
C HIS A 26 19.34 19.47 -11.04
N LYS A 27 20.47 18.99 -11.59
CA LYS A 27 20.51 18.24 -12.84
C LYS A 27 20.48 16.75 -12.52
N VAL A 28 19.45 16.04 -13.02
CA VAL A 28 19.25 14.64 -12.69
C VAL A 28 19.37 13.76 -13.93
N THR A 29 20.07 12.66 -13.81
CA THR A 29 20.13 11.58 -14.82
C THR A 29 19.62 10.29 -14.18
N ILE A 30 18.63 9.67 -14.81
CA ILE A 30 18.11 8.36 -14.39
C ILE A 30 18.76 7.30 -15.24
N ILE A 31 19.26 6.24 -14.59
CA ILE A 31 19.85 5.06 -15.22
C ILE A 31 19.02 3.85 -14.83
N ASP A 32 18.38 3.22 -15.78
CA ASP A 32 17.62 1.99 -15.57
C ASP A 32 18.12 0.86 -16.49
N LYS A 33 17.93 -0.38 -16.06
CA LYS A 33 18.33 -1.59 -16.82
C LYS A 33 17.34 -1.96 -17.93
N SER A 34 16.14 -1.37 -17.90
CA SER A 34 15.04 -1.68 -18.81
C SER A 34 14.29 -0.41 -19.19
N SER A 35 13.28 -0.53 -20.05
CA SER A 35 12.28 0.50 -20.28
C SER A 35 11.50 0.81 -18.99
N LEU A 36 11.10 2.08 -18.79
CA LEU A 36 10.41 2.53 -17.58
C LEU A 36 8.96 2.05 -17.47
N ASP A 37 8.46 1.36 -18.49
CA ASP A 37 7.11 0.82 -18.65
C ASP A 37 6.96 -0.63 -18.12
N SER A 38 7.88 -1.09 -17.31
CA SER A 38 7.90 -2.44 -16.75
C SER A 38 8.18 -2.45 -15.24
N GLY A 39 7.96 -3.61 -14.61
CA GLY A 39 8.22 -3.78 -13.17
C GLY A 39 7.05 -3.40 -12.26
N ALA A 40 7.27 -3.56 -10.95
CA ALA A 40 6.22 -3.45 -9.94
C ALA A 40 5.60 -2.04 -9.84
N SER A 41 6.35 -1.00 -10.17
CA SER A 41 5.85 0.37 -10.13
C SER A 41 4.87 0.68 -11.27
N TYR A 42 5.00 0.00 -12.40
CA TYR A 42 4.13 0.15 -13.56
C TYR A 42 2.94 -0.82 -13.51
N ILE A 43 3.19 -2.06 -13.04
CA ILE A 43 2.17 -3.13 -12.98
C ILE A 43 1.77 -3.37 -11.51
N ASN A 44 0.80 -2.61 -11.04
CA ASN A 44 0.18 -2.78 -9.72
C ASN A 44 -1.26 -2.25 -9.75
N ALA A 45 -1.98 -2.38 -8.63
CA ALA A 45 -3.38 -1.96 -8.55
C ALA A 45 -3.59 -0.45 -8.32
N GLY A 46 -2.52 0.33 -8.14
CA GLY A 46 -2.57 1.78 -8.02
C GLY A 46 -3.20 2.30 -6.73
N TYR A 47 -3.30 1.48 -5.71
CA TYR A 47 -3.90 1.90 -4.44
C TYR A 47 -2.94 2.72 -3.59
N LEU A 48 -3.48 3.80 -2.99
CA LEU A 48 -2.87 4.60 -1.95
C LEU A 48 -3.73 4.44 -0.70
N CYS A 49 -3.33 3.52 0.19
CA CYS A 49 -4.17 2.99 1.25
C CYS A 49 -3.69 3.40 2.65
N PRO A 50 -3.91 4.64 3.11
CA PRO A 50 -3.67 5.00 4.51
C PRO A 50 -4.56 4.22 5.49
N GLY A 51 -5.65 3.59 5.04
CA GLY A 51 -6.48 2.69 5.85
C GLY A 51 -5.77 1.40 6.28
N HIS A 52 -4.70 1.00 5.57
CA HIS A 52 -3.95 -0.23 5.85
C HIS A 52 -2.71 0.05 6.72
N ILE A 53 -2.95 0.43 7.98
CA ILE A 53 -1.92 0.89 8.93
C ILE A 53 -1.26 -0.22 9.74
N ILE A 54 -1.73 -1.46 9.64
CA ILE A 54 -1.18 -2.59 10.39
C ILE A 54 0.07 -3.11 9.68
N PRO A 55 1.25 -3.12 10.32
CA PRO A 55 2.46 -3.66 9.71
C PRO A 55 2.36 -5.18 9.54
N LEU A 56 3.11 -5.73 8.59
CA LEU A 56 3.16 -7.18 8.37
C LEU A 56 3.60 -7.95 9.62
N ALA A 57 4.54 -7.40 10.40
CA ALA A 57 4.98 -7.98 11.66
C ALA A 57 3.94 -7.73 12.78
N ALA A 58 2.82 -8.44 12.72
CA ALA A 58 1.74 -8.39 13.69
C ALA A 58 1.56 -9.74 14.40
N PRO A 59 0.91 -9.78 15.59
CA PRO A 59 0.61 -11.04 16.28
C PRO A 59 -0.15 -12.03 15.38
N GLY A 60 0.25 -13.30 15.42
CA GLY A 60 -0.39 -14.38 14.63
C GLY A 60 0.17 -14.57 13.21
N ILE A 61 0.90 -13.60 12.64
CA ILE A 61 1.41 -13.68 11.27
C ILE A 61 2.36 -14.86 11.05
N ILE A 62 3.14 -15.27 12.06
CA ILE A 62 4.06 -16.40 11.94
C ILE A 62 3.29 -17.69 11.63
N LYS A 63 2.21 -17.96 12.38
CA LYS A 63 1.36 -19.15 12.15
C LYS A 63 0.68 -19.10 10.79
N GLN A 64 0.25 -17.92 10.38
CA GLN A 64 -0.38 -17.68 9.08
C GLN A 64 0.66 -17.82 7.95
N GLY A 65 1.85 -17.25 8.09
CA GLY A 65 2.94 -17.34 7.13
C GLY A 65 3.39 -18.79 6.88
N ILE A 66 3.51 -19.60 7.92
CA ILE A 66 3.81 -21.03 7.78
C ILE A 66 2.72 -21.74 6.94
N ARG A 67 1.44 -21.45 7.16
CA ARG A 67 0.36 -22.01 6.33
C ARG A 67 0.46 -21.56 4.87
N TRP A 68 0.75 -20.29 4.65
CA TRP A 68 0.91 -19.73 3.32
C TRP A 68 2.06 -20.35 2.53
N MET A 69 3.13 -20.78 3.18
CA MET A 69 4.24 -21.47 2.51
C MET A 69 3.85 -22.80 1.87
N PHE A 70 2.76 -23.42 2.33
CA PHE A 70 2.22 -24.68 1.80
C PHE A 70 1.01 -24.48 0.87
N ASP A 71 0.62 -23.23 0.59
CA ASP A 71 -0.51 -22.87 -0.26
C ASP A 71 -0.02 -22.12 -1.50
N SER A 72 -0.15 -22.74 -2.66
CA SER A 72 0.29 -22.16 -3.93
C SER A 72 -0.49 -20.91 -4.36
N SER A 73 -1.66 -20.68 -3.78
CA SER A 73 -2.49 -19.49 -3.99
C SER A 73 -2.16 -18.32 -3.03
N SER A 74 -1.20 -18.55 -2.13
CA SER A 74 -0.84 -17.57 -1.12
C SER A 74 -0.21 -16.30 -1.70
N PRO A 75 -0.57 -15.12 -1.19
CA PRO A 75 0.03 -13.86 -1.61
C PRO A 75 1.47 -13.67 -1.11
N LEU A 76 1.93 -14.49 -0.17
CA LEU A 76 3.26 -14.38 0.43
C LEU A 76 4.00 -15.71 0.36
N TYR A 77 5.12 -15.71 -0.34
CA TYR A 77 6.09 -16.81 -0.34
C TYR A 77 7.46 -16.30 0.12
N ILE A 78 8.04 -16.97 1.11
CA ILE A 78 9.39 -16.67 1.59
C ILE A 78 10.27 -17.85 1.21
N GLU A 79 11.20 -17.64 0.28
CA GLU A 79 12.16 -18.65 -0.12
C GLU A 79 13.06 -19.02 1.07
N PRO A 80 13.06 -20.28 1.54
CA PRO A 80 13.94 -20.68 2.62
C PRO A 80 15.41 -20.60 2.21
N ARG A 81 16.23 -19.93 3.02
CA ARG A 81 17.67 -19.80 2.79
C ARG A 81 18.45 -20.26 4.01
N ILE A 82 19.47 -21.11 3.78
CA ILE A 82 20.32 -21.62 4.86
C ILE A 82 21.55 -20.71 4.96
N ASN A 83 21.35 -19.49 5.52
CA ASN A 83 22.44 -18.58 5.83
C ASN A 83 22.16 -17.80 7.13
N ILE A 84 23.22 -17.30 7.75
CA ILE A 84 23.16 -16.58 9.04
C ILE A 84 22.28 -15.33 8.94
N GLU A 85 22.32 -14.60 7.83
CA GLU A 85 21.55 -13.37 7.66
C GLU A 85 20.05 -13.64 7.59
N PHE A 86 19.63 -14.74 6.96
CA PHE A 86 18.24 -15.16 6.94
C PHE A 86 17.74 -15.53 8.34
N PHE A 87 18.53 -16.24 9.12
CA PHE A 87 18.17 -16.58 10.51
C PHE A 87 18.11 -15.36 11.42
N LYS A 88 19.04 -14.40 11.28
CA LYS A 88 18.97 -13.12 11.99
C LYS A 88 17.70 -12.34 11.62
N TRP A 89 17.39 -12.27 10.33
CA TRP A 89 16.16 -11.62 9.86
C TRP A 89 14.91 -12.29 10.42
N MET A 90 14.80 -13.61 10.34
CA MET A 90 13.67 -14.36 10.91
C MET A 90 13.48 -14.10 12.41
N TYR A 91 14.59 -14.08 13.16
CA TYR A 91 14.55 -13.82 14.60
C TYR A 91 14.11 -12.38 14.90
N ALA A 92 14.61 -11.40 14.17
CA ALA A 92 14.21 -10.01 14.30
C ALA A 92 12.73 -9.82 13.95
N PHE A 93 12.27 -10.44 12.85
CA PHE A 93 10.86 -10.43 12.45
C PHE A 93 9.96 -11.05 13.52
N TYR A 94 10.31 -12.24 14.03
CA TYR A 94 9.59 -12.89 15.12
C TYR A 94 9.46 -11.98 16.36
N LYS A 95 10.55 -11.34 16.77
CA LYS A 95 10.55 -10.38 17.90
C LYS A 95 9.66 -9.18 17.69
N SER A 96 9.48 -8.76 16.44
CA SER A 96 8.63 -7.63 16.06
C SER A 96 7.15 -7.98 16.02
N CYS A 97 6.76 -9.26 16.02
CA CYS A 97 5.35 -9.68 15.95
C CYS A 97 4.62 -9.50 17.29
N THR A 98 4.51 -8.25 17.75
CA THR A 98 3.90 -7.87 19.03
C THR A 98 2.92 -6.71 18.87
N ASP A 99 1.89 -6.62 19.74
CA ASP A 99 0.95 -5.51 19.75
C ASP A 99 1.64 -4.17 19.95
N LYS A 100 2.68 -4.13 20.81
CA LYS A 100 3.49 -2.93 21.02
C LYS A 100 4.17 -2.45 19.74
N HIS A 101 4.69 -3.38 18.92
CA HIS A 101 5.28 -3.03 17.63
C HIS A 101 4.23 -2.47 16.67
N VAL A 102 3.06 -3.09 16.60
CA VAL A 102 1.94 -2.61 15.78
C VAL A 102 1.61 -1.17 16.17
N ILE A 103 1.30 -0.91 17.44
CA ILE A 103 0.91 0.42 17.93
C ILE A 103 2.00 1.47 17.63
N ASN A 104 3.26 1.13 17.87
CA ASN A 104 4.38 2.06 17.64
C ASN A 104 4.64 2.33 16.14
N SER A 105 4.28 1.40 15.25
CA SER A 105 4.50 1.54 13.81
C SER A 105 3.41 2.36 13.10
N ILE A 106 2.19 2.36 13.64
CA ILE A 106 1.03 3.01 13.03
C ILE A 106 1.29 4.49 12.69
N PRO A 107 1.79 5.35 13.60
CA PRO A 107 1.98 6.77 13.28
C PRO A 107 2.95 6.99 12.10
N GLY A 108 4.02 6.20 12.03
CA GLY A 108 4.98 6.29 10.93
C GLY A 108 4.39 5.86 9.58
N ILE A 109 3.69 4.71 9.54
CA ILE A 109 3.02 4.20 8.34
C ILE A 109 1.96 5.18 7.88
N LEU A 110 1.11 5.65 8.79
CA LEU A 110 0.01 6.57 8.49
C LEU A 110 0.53 7.90 7.92
N ASN A 111 1.51 8.52 8.59
CA ASN A 111 2.07 9.78 8.14
C ASN A 111 2.70 9.67 6.74
N LEU A 112 3.44 8.59 6.46
CA LEU A 112 4.00 8.36 5.13
C LEU A 112 2.92 8.13 4.07
N SER A 113 1.86 7.40 4.41
CA SER A 113 0.76 7.13 3.46
C SER A 113 -0.04 8.39 3.14
N LEU A 114 -0.35 9.21 4.14
CA LEU A 114 -1.02 10.50 3.94
C LEU A 114 -0.14 11.46 3.15
N LEU A 115 1.13 11.60 3.50
CA LEU A 115 2.09 12.41 2.76
C LEU A 115 2.18 11.96 1.29
N SER A 116 2.16 10.65 1.02
CA SER A 116 2.18 10.11 -0.34
C SER A 116 0.94 10.53 -1.14
N GLN A 117 -0.26 10.56 -0.52
CA GLN A 117 -1.48 11.05 -1.16
C GLN A 117 -1.41 12.54 -1.45
N ASP A 118 -0.91 13.34 -0.51
CA ASP A 118 -0.77 14.80 -0.67
C ASP A 118 0.21 15.14 -1.79
N LEU A 119 1.37 14.49 -1.81
CA LEU A 119 2.40 14.70 -2.83
C LEU A 119 1.92 14.26 -4.23
N LEU A 120 1.15 13.17 -4.33
CA LEU A 120 0.58 12.76 -5.62
C LEU A 120 -0.46 13.76 -6.13
N GLN A 121 -1.27 14.31 -5.23
CA GLN A 121 -2.22 15.36 -5.56
C GLN A 121 -1.48 16.64 -6.00
N GLU A 122 -0.41 17.04 -5.29
CA GLU A 122 0.43 18.18 -5.67
C GLU A 122 1.00 18.02 -7.08
N ILE A 123 1.58 16.85 -7.40
CA ILE A 123 2.11 16.56 -8.73
C ILE A 123 1.03 16.70 -9.80
N LYS A 124 -0.18 16.19 -9.54
CA LYS A 124 -1.31 16.28 -10.46
C LYS A 124 -1.75 17.71 -10.72
N ASP A 125 -1.85 18.52 -9.65
CA ASP A 125 -2.40 19.86 -9.72
C ASP A 125 -1.40 20.88 -10.31
N GLU A 126 -0.11 20.78 -9.99
CA GLU A 126 0.90 21.74 -10.38
C GLU A 126 1.29 21.67 -11.86
N ASN A 127 1.28 20.50 -12.48
CA ASN A 127 1.93 20.32 -13.78
C ASN A 127 0.99 19.88 -14.90
N ASN A 128 -0.32 19.85 -14.70
CA ASN A 128 -1.28 19.32 -15.67
C ASN A 128 -0.96 17.88 -16.14
N PHE A 129 -0.30 17.10 -15.29
CA PHE A 129 -0.08 15.69 -15.59
C PHE A 129 -1.41 14.97 -15.73
N LYS A 130 -1.58 14.32 -16.87
CA LYS A 130 -2.82 13.61 -17.19
C LYS A 130 -2.72 12.16 -16.78
N PHE A 131 -2.96 11.88 -15.53
CA PHE A 131 -3.14 10.51 -15.03
C PHE A 131 -4.43 10.41 -14.22
N HIS A 132 -5.01 9.24 -14.23
CA HIS A 132 -6.20 8.95 -13.46
C HIS A 132 -5.85 8.88 -11.97
N TYR A 133 -6.56 9.67 -11.15
CA TYR A 133 -6.42 9.69 -9.69
C TYR A 133 -7.76 10.02 -9.07
N GLU A 134 -8.28 9.11 -8.25
CA GLU A 134 -9.61 9.22 -7.66
C GLU A 134 -9.60 8.99 -6.15
N LYS A 135 -10.44 9.76 -5.46
CA LYS A 135 -10.64 9.74 -3.99
C LYS A 135 -11.98 9.05 -3.66
N LYS A 136 -12.21 7.88 -4.25
CA LYS A 136 -13.47 7.13 -4.09
C LYS A 136 -13.45 6.14 -2.94
N GLY A 137 -12.33 5.98 -2.26
CA GLY A 137 -12.17 5.00 -1.18
C GLY A 137 -11.82 3.61 -1.71
N LEU A 138 -11.68 2.68 -0.76
CA LEU A 138 -11.45 1.27 -1.00
C LEU A 138 -12.53 0.43 -0.33
N LEU A 139 -13.07 -0.53 -1.07
CA LEU A 139 -14.07 -1.46 -0.61
C LEU A 139 -13.43 -2.83 -0.38
N MET A 140 -13.34 -3.26 0.87
CA MET A 140 -12.88 -4.59 1.27
C MET A 140 -14.07 -5.52 1.42
N LEU A 141 -14.20 -6.49 0.52
CA LEU A 141 -15.34 -7.42 0.48
C LEU A 141 -15.06 -8.66 1.33
N CYS A 142 -16.00 -9.03 2.19
CA CYS A 142 -15.90 -10.19 3.06
C CYS A 142 -16.86 -11.29 2.64
N LYS A 143 -16.35 -12.52 2.49
CA LYS A 143 -17.15 -13.72 2.18
C LYS A 143 -17.46 -14.58 3.41
N THR A 144 -16.82 -14.30 4.54
CA THR A 144 -16.97 -15.09 5.77
C THR A 144 -17.06 -14.20 7.00
N GLU A 145 -17.75 -14.66 8.05
CA GLU A 145 -17.79 -13.99 9.35
C GLU A 145 -16.41 -13.74 9.94
N LYS A 146 -15.48 -14.66 9.74
CA LYS A 146 -14.10 -14.48 10.18
C LYS A 146 -13.41 -13.30 9.49
N ALA A 147 -13.66 -13.11 8.19
CA ALA A 147 -13.14 -11.95 7.46
C ALA A 147 -13.81 -10.66 7.94
N MET A 148 -15.13 -10.68 8.21
CA MET A 148 -15.85 -9.53 8.77
C MET A 148 -15.25 -9.09 10.12
N LEU A 149 -15.01 -10.04 11.04
CA LEU A 149 -14.39 -9.75 12.34
C LEU A 149 -12.96 -9.17 12.21
N HIS A 150 -12.21 -9.64 11.21
CA HIS A 150 -10.87 -9.09 10.94
C HIS A 150 -10.95 -7.65 10.45
N GLU A 151 -11.83 -7.38 9.48
CA GLU A 151 -12.01 -6.03 8.96
C GLU A 151 -12.62 -5.08 10.00
N GLU A 152 -13.51 -5.55 10.88
CA GLU A 152 -14.04 -4.76 11.99
C GLU A 152 -12.91 -4.25 12.91
N HIS A 153 -11.95 -5.11 13.23
CA HIS A 153 -10.77 -4.72 13.99
C HIS A 153 -9.93 -3.65 13.23
N THR A 154 -9.72 -3.83 11.94
CA THR A 154 -8.97 -2.89 11.10
C THR A 154 -9.68 -1.53 11.00
N VAL A 155 -11.00 -1.54 10.78
CA VAL A 155 -11.84 -0.33 10.74
C VAL A 155 -11.79 0.43 12.07
N LYS A 156 -11.92 -0.30 13.19
CA LYS A 156 -11.82 0.32 14.53
C LYS A 156 -10.48 1.01 14.71
N LEU A 157 -9.39 0.33 14.38
CA LEU A 157 -8.05 0.87 14.50
C LEU A 157 -7.84 2.08 13.58
N ALA A 158 -8.38 2.06 12.36
CA ALA A 158 -8.35 3.19 11.44
C ALA A 158 -9.06 4.41 12.03
N ILE A 159 -10.27 4.23 12.58
CA ILE A 159 -11.06 5.29 13.22
C ILE A 159 -10.32 5.87 14.44
N GLU A 160 -9.74 5.03 15.28
CA GLU A 160 -8.95 5.45 16.47
C GLU A 160 -7.74 6.30 16.07
N ASN A 161 -7.24 6.14 14.85
CA ASN A 161 -6.14 6.93 14.28
C ASN A 161 -6.61 8.08 13.36
N GLY A 162 -7.88 8.46 13.43
CA GLY A 162 -8.43 9.64 12.74
C GLY A 162 -8.81 9.42 11.28
N LEU A 163 -8.82 8.18 10.80
CA LEU A 163 -9.21 7.86 9.44
C LEU A 163 -10.72 7.65 9.30
N VAL A 164 -11.25 7.89 8.11
CA VAL A 164 -12.67 7.68 7.80
C VAL A 164 -12.85 6.29 7.20
N ALA A 165 -13.38 5.38 8.02
CA ALA A 165 -13.71 4.01 7.62
C ALA A 165 -15.01 3.56 8.29
N LYS A 166 -15.70 2.58 7.73
CA LYS A 166 -16.91 1.96 8.32
C LYS A 166 -17.10 0.53 7.84
N MET A 167 -17.74 -0.30 8.66
CA MET A 167 -18.30 -1.55 8.20
C MET A 167 -19.57 -1.28 7.37
N ILE A 168 -19.80 -2.07 6.34
CA ILE A 168 -20.95 -1.94 5.44
C ILE A 168 -21.58 -3.30 5.16
N ASN A 169 -22.88 -3.29 4.95
CA ASN A 169 -23.68 -4.46 4.61
C ASN A 169 -23.88 -4.62 3.08
N LYS A 170 -24.52 -5.71 2.66
CA LYS A 170 -24.79 -5.99 1.23
C LYS A 170 -25.57 -4.89 0.52
N SER A 171 -26.53 -4.26 1.19
CA SER A 171 -27.35 -3.21 0.60
C SER A 171 -26.51 -1.95 0.34
N GLU A 172 -25.64 -1.58 1.28
CA GLU A 172 -24.72 -0.46 1.11
C GLU A 172 -23.68 -0.74 0.01
N ILE A 173 -23.18 -1.98 -0.08
CA ILE A 173 -22.29 -2.41 -1.18
C ILE A 173 -22.99 -2.23 -2.53
N LYS A 174 -24.25 -2.69 -2.65
CA LYS A 174 -25.02 -2.55 -3.90
C LYS A 174 -25.30 -1.10 -4.28
N GLN A 175 -25.37 -0.19 -3.30
CA GLN A 175 -25.50 1.26 -3.57
C GLN A 175 -24.21 1.87 -4.09
N LEU A 176 -23.05 1.39 -3.62
CA LEU A 176 -21.73 1.85 -4.07
C LEU A 176 -21.40 1.29 -5.46
N GLU A 177 -21.78 0.04 -5.73
CA GLU A 177 -21.47 -0.70 -6.96
C GLU A 177 -22.79 -1.24 -7.59
N PRO A 178 -23.64 -0.35 -8.15
CA PRO A 178 -24.99 -0.73 -8.62
C PRO A 178 -24.97 -1.67 -9.83
N ASP A 179 -23.94 -1.61 -10.64
CA ASP A 179 -23.85 -2.34 -11.92
C ASP A 179 -23.15 -3.71 -11.77
N VAL A 180 -22.71 -4.07 -10.57
CA VAL A 180 -21.95 -5.31 -10.32
C VAL A 180 -22.72 -6.22 -9.36
N GLU A 181 -22.79 -7.50 -9.68
CA GLU A 181 -23.22 -8.56 -8.76
C GLU A 181 -22.02 -9.00 -7.90
N ILE A 182 -22.13 -8.76 -6.58
CA ILE A 182 -21.03 -9.01 -5.64
C ILE A 182 -21.43 -10.12 -4.67
N ASP A 183 -20.71 -11.23 -4.71
CA ASP A 183 -20.82 -12.35 -3.77
C ASP A 183 -20.02 -12.05 -2.49
N SER A 184 -20.69 -11.39 -1.52
CA SER A 184 -20.13 -11.09 -0.20
C SER A 184 -21.21 -11.13 0.86
N ILE A 185 -20.85 -11.28 2.14
CA ILE A 185 -21.78 -11.14 3.28
C ILE A 185 -21.82 -9.70 3.83
N GLY A 186 -20.84 -8.89 3.47
CA GLY A 186 -20.63 -7.50 3.86
C GLY A 186 -19.21 -7.09 3.56
N GLY A 187 -18.72 -6.03 4.19
CA GLY A 187 -17.36 -5.56 3.99
C GLY A 187 -17.00 -4.36 4.85
N ALA A 188 -15.85 -3.78 4.55
CA ALA A 188 -15.38 -2.53 5.11
C ALA A 188 -15.16 -1.50 4.00
N TYR A 189 -15.51 -0.25 4.24
CA TYR A 189 -15.28 0.85 3.33
C TYR A 189 -14.34 1.87 3.96
N PHE A 190 -13.15 2.01 3.37
CA PHE A 190 -12.12 2.96 3.78
C PHE A 190 -12.20 4.18 2.86
N LYS A 191 -12.95 5.20 3.27
CA LYS A 191 -13.12 6.43 2.48
C LYS A 191 -11.82 7.22 2.32
N CYS A 192 -10.86 7.02 3.23
CA CYS A 192 -9.54 7.65 3.22
C CYS A 192 -8.61 7.11 2.13
N ASP A 193 -8.93 5.97 1.52
CA ASP A 193 -8.09 5.34 0.52
C ASP A 193 -8.37 5.91 -0.88
N HIS A 194 -7.33 6.03 -1.68
CA HIS A 194 -7.38 6.57 -3.03
C HIS A 194 -6.81 5.56 -4.02
N HIS A 195 -7.01 5.80 -5.32
CA HIS A 195 -6.35 5.00 -6.36
C HIS A 195 -5.94 5.84 -7.56
N SER A 196 -4.95 5.34 -8.29
CA SER A 196 -4.46 5.92 -9.53
C SER A 196 -4.26 4.84 -10.57
N THR A 197 -4.04 5.23 -11.83
CA THR A 197 -3.57 4.32 -12.88
C THR A 197 -2.04 4.36 -12.94
N PRO A 198 -1.33 3.33 -12.43
CA PRO A 198 0.13 3.39 -12.29
C PRO A 198 0.87 3.65 -13.60
N GLY A 199 0.45 2.99 -14.70
CA GLY A 199 1.06 3.18 -16.01
C GLY A 199 0.97 4.62 -16.52
N GLU A 200 -0.15 5.30 -16.27
CA GLU A 200 -0.31 6.72 -16.62
C GLU A 200 0.54 7.64 -15.75
N PHE A 201 0.66 7.32 -14.46
CA PHE A 201 1.49 8.10 -13.53
C PHE A 201 2.98 7.95 -13.82
N MET A 202 3.41 6.78 -14.33
CA MET A 202 4.81 6.47 -14.63
C MET A 202 5.25 6.98 -16.01
N SER A 203 4.34 7.40 -16.88
CA SER A 203 4.58 7.87 -18.25
C SER A 203 4.79 9.37 -18.31
#